data_3d9e2c0e2bb571dccaf613ded2b4e268
#
_entry.id   3d9e2c0e2bb571dccaf613ded2b4e268
#
_cell.length_a   1.000
_cell.length_b   1.000
_cell.length_c   1.000
_cell.angle_alpha   90.00
_cell.angle_beta   90.00
_cell.angle_gamma   90.00
#
_symmetry.space_group_name_H-M   'P 1'
#
loop_
_entity.id
_entity.type
_entity.pdbx_description
1 polymer ?
#
loop_
_entity_poly.entity_id
_entity_poly.type
_entity_poly.pdbx_seq_one_letter_code
_entity_poly.pdbx_strand_id
1 'polypeptide(L)'
;MKTRALALILLSFLGLVDTLYLGIKRGKPVPCTITTGCEEVLNSRYSAVAGIPISWFGFAFYLTIFSAAAFARFGDDERLLTLVFWPALAAFLISLGLVAVQAFVLQAYCQYCLGSAILSTLILVAAPRPKRISTIPSQPE
;
A
#
# COMPACT_ATOMS: atom_id res chain seq x y z
N MET A 1 17.77 -6.40 9.43
CA MET A 1 17.37 -6.70 8.05
C MET A 1 16.29 -7.79 7.97
N LYS A 2 16.54 -8.98 8.49
CA LYS A 2 15.56 -10.10 8.42
C LYS A 2 14.22 -9.79 9.06
N THR A 3 14.19 -9.04 10.16
CA THR A 3 12.94 -8.62 10.83
C THR A 3 12.14 -7.63 9.99
N ARG A 4 12.80 -6.69 9.30
CA ARG A 4 12.13 -5.73 8.41
C ARG A 4 11.52 -6.41 7.19
N ALA A 5 12.25 -7.34 6.57
CA ALA A 5 11.73 -8.12 5.46
C ALA A 5 10.51 -8.95 5.88
N LEU A 6 10.55 -9.58 7.06
CA LEU A 6 9.42 -10.32 7.61
C LEU A 6 8.21 -9.41 7.86
N ALA A 7 8.42 -8.22 8.46
CA ALA A 7 7.35 -7.25 8.68
C ALA A 7 6.72 -6.80 7.36
N LEU A 8 7.52 -6.51 6.33
CA LEU A 8 7.03 -6.14 5.00
C LEU A 8 6.24 -7.28 4.34
N ILE A 9 6.68 -8.54 4.48
CA ILE A 9 5.98 -9.72 3.98
C ILE A 9 4.60 -9.83 4.64
N LEU A 10 4.53 -9.74 5.97
CA LEU A 10 3.27 -9.87 6.70
C LEU A 10 2.29 -8.72 6.38
N LEU A 11 2.78 -7.47 6.37
CA LEU A 11 1.96 -6.30 6.08
C LEU A 11 1.44 -6.33 4.63
N SER A 12 2.29 -6.68 3.67
CA SER A 12 1.88 -6.77 2.27
C SER A 12 0.93 -7.95 2.02
N PHE A 13 1.10 -9.06 2.72
CA PHE A 13 0.16 -10.17 2.65
C PHE A 13 -1.24 -9.78 3.14
N LEU A 14 -1.33 -9.07 4.27
CA LEU A 14 -2.61 -8.54 4.75
C LEU A 14 -3.24 -7.58 3.74
N GLY A 15 -2.44 -6.70 3.14
CA GLY A 15 -2.91 -5.79 2.08
C GLY A 15 -3.37 -6.52 0.81
N LEU A 16 -2.70 -7.62 0.43
CA LEU A 16 -3.13 -8.46 -0.69
C LEU A 16 -4.51 -9.07 -0.43
N VAL A 17 -4.74 -9.62 0.75
CA VAL A 17 -6.04 -10.21 1.13
C VAL A 17 -7.13 -9.13 1.13
N ASP A 18 -6.86 -7.97 1.72
CA ASP A 18 -7.80 -6.85 1.78
C ASP A 18 -8.18 -6.35 0.38
N THR A 19 -7.20 -6.05 -0.46
CA THR A 19 -7.44 -5.52 -1.82
C THR A 19 -8.06 -6.54 -2.77
N LEU A 20 -7.72 -7.82 -2.63
CA LEU A 20 -8.35 -8.92 -3.38
C LEU A 20 -9.82 -9.04 -3.00
N TYR A 21 -10.12 -9.01 -1.70
CA TYR A 21 -11.49 -9.06 -1.19
C TYR A 21 -12.33 -7.91 -1.75
N LEU A 22 -11.83 -6.68 -1.70
CA LEU A 22 -12.50 -5.50 -2.25
C LEU A 22 -12.69 -5.58 -3.77
N GLY A 23 -11.70 -6.09 -4.48
CA GLY A 23 -11.76 -6.26 -5.93
C GLY A 23 -12.86 -7.23 -6.38
N ILE A 24 -13.03 -8.34 -5.66
CA ILE A 24 -14.05 -9.35 -5.93
C ILE A 24 -15.44 -8.88 -5.49
N LYS A 25 -15.53 -8.12 -4.40
CA LYS A 25 -16.80 -7.68 -3.81
C LYS A 25 -17.36 -6.40 -4.42
N ARG A 26 -16.69 -5.76 -5.33
CA ARG A 26 -17.20 -4.54 -5.98
C ARG A 26 -18.56 -4.79 -6.63
N GLY A 27 -19.51 -3.88 -6.37
CA GLY A 27 -20.90 -4.03 -6.84
C GLY A 27 -21.74 -5.06 -6.09
N LYS A 28 -21.21 -5.64 -5.00
CA LYS A 28 -21.91 -6.56 -4.11
C LYS A 28 -21.95 -5.99 -2.69
N PRO A 29 -22.93 -6.40 -1.86
CA PRO A 29 -22.98 -5.95 -0.47
C PRO A 29 -21.70 -6.37 0.26
N VAL A 30 -21.08 -5.40 0.93
CA VAL A 30 -19.87 -5.60 1.74
C VAL A 30 -20.21 -5.37 3.20
N PRO A 31 -19.99 -6.36 4.10
CA PRO A 31 -20.25 -6.18 5.50
C PRO A 31 -19.31 -5.12 6.09
N CYS A 32 -19.90 -4.03 6.57
CA CYS A 32 -19.22 -2.97 7.31
C CYS A 32 -19.61 -3.10 8.77
N THR A 33 -18.67 -3.48 9.64
CA THR A 33 -18.92 -3.69 11.08
C THR A 33 -18.51 -2.51 11.93
N ILE A 34 -17.52 -1.74 11.50
CA ILE A 34 -16.96 -0.59 12.23
C ILE A 34 -17.49 0.72 11.66
N THR A 35 -17.66 0.79 10.34
CA THR A 35 -18.17 1.97 9.63
C THR A 35 -19.40 1.60 8.82
N THR A 36 -20.20 2.58 8.39
CA THR A 36 -21.44 2.34 7.64
C THR A 36 -21.38 2.73 6.17
N GLY A 37 -20.27 3.31 5.73
CA GLY A 37 -20.12 3.90 4.38
C GLY A 37 -19.36 3.06 3.36
N CYS A 38 -19.10 1.77 3.61
CA CYS A 38 -18.27 0.95 2.72
C CYS A 38 -18.83 0.85 1.29
N GLU A 39 -20.12 0.58 1.15
CA GLU A 39 -20.76 0.44 -0.16
C GLU A 39 -20.74 1.77 -0.93
N GLU A 40 -20.99 2.88 -0.25
CA GLU A 40 -20.97 4.21 -0.85
C GLU A 40 -19.59 4.56 -1.38
N VAL A 41 -18.53 4.29 -0.60
CA VAL A 41 -17.15 4.53 -0.99
C VAL A 41 -16.75 3.62 -2.17
N LEU A 42 -17.03 2.32 -2.08
CA LEU A 42 -16.63 1.33 -3.08
C LEU A 42 -17.35 1.49 -4.42
N ASN A 43 -18.58 2.00 -4.42
CA ASN A 43 -19.36 2.24 -5.63
C ASN A 43 -19.26 3.68 -6.15
N SER A 44 -18.52 4.56 -5.48
CA SER A 44 -18.30 5.93 -5.90
C SER A 44 -17.45 6.00 -7.19
N ARG A 45 -17.56 7.13 -7.89
CA ARG A 45 -16.72 7.41 -9.07
C ARG A 45 -15.22 7.44 -8.73
N TYR A 46 -14.86 7.74 -7.49
CA TYR A 46 -13.49 7.80 -7.00
C TYR A 46 -12.89 6.42 -6.70
N SER A 47 -13.69 5.37 -6.71
CA SER A 47 -13.23 4.00 -6.47
C SER A 47 -12.64 3.32 -7.72
N ALA A 48 -12.64 4.00 -8.86
CA ALA A 48 -12.08 3.48 -10.10
C ALA A 48 -11.34 4.56 -10.88
N VAL A 49 -10.28 4.15 -11.57
CA VAL A 49 -9.51 4.96 -12.51
C VAL A 49 -9.62 4.31 -13.88
N ALA A 50 -10.10 5.05 -14.88
CA ALA A 50 -10.32 4.54 -16.24
C ALA A 50 -11.16 3.24 -16.30
N GLY A 51 -12.15 3.11 -15.42
CA GLY A 51 -13.00 1.91 -15.33
C GLY A 51 -12.41 0.75 -14.52
N ILE A 52 -11.13 0.82 -14.12
CA ILE A 52 -10.47 -0.21 -13.31
C ILE A 52 -10.59 0.14 -11.83
N PRO A 53 -11.11 -0.75 -10.98
CA PRO A 53 -11.17 -0.53 -9.55
C PRO A 53 -9.81 -0.22 -8.94
N ILE A 54 -9.72 0.77 -8.06
CA ILE A 54 -8.49 1.13 -7.34
C ILE A 54 -7.94 -0.06 -6.53
N SER A 55 -8.81 -0.95 -6.06
CA SER A 55 -8.39 -2.17 -5.34
C SER A 55 -7.45 -3.06 -6.16
N TRP A 56 -7.57 -3.11 -7.48
CA TRP A 56 -6.65 -3.86 -8.33
C TRP A 56 -5.26 -3.20 -8.42
N PHE A 57 -5.20 -1.88 -8.41
CA PHE A 57 -3.92 -1.15 -8.30
C PHE A 57 -3.27 -1.41 -6.93
N GLY A 58 -4.07 -1.40 -5.87
CA GLY A 58 -3.63 -1.78 -4.54
C GLY A 58 -3.11 -3.21 -4.48
N PHE A 59 -3.82 -4.15 -5.12
CA PHE A 59 -3.39 -5.54 -5.22
C PHE A 59 -2.02 -5.67 -5.91
N ALA A 60 -1.84 -5.03 -7.06
CA ALA A 60 -0.56 -5.04 -7.78
C ALA A 60 0.57 -4.41 -6.93
N PHE A 61 0.27 -3.33 -6.22
CA PHE A 61 1.20 -2.69 -5.30
C PHE A 61 1.64 -3.65 -4.17
N TYR A 62 0.69 -4.24 -3.45
CA TYR A 62 1.01 -5.17 -2.36
C TYR A 62 1.72 -6.43 -2.86
N LEU A 63 1.38 -6.92 -4.06
CA LEU A 63 2.08 -8.04 -4.68
C LEU A 63 3.54 -7.71 -5.00
N THR A 64 3.81 -6.49 -5.48
CA THR A 64 5.17 -6.01 -5.75
C THR A 64 5.99 -5.94 -4.46
N ILE A 65 5.43 -5.36 -3.40
CA ILE A 65 6.09 -5.28 -2.09
C ILE A 65 6.36 -6.67 -1.52
N PHE A 66 5.35 -7.54 -1.57
CA PHE A 66 5.47 -8.92 -1.09
C PHE A 66 6.60 -9.67 -1.80
N SER A 67 6.62 -9.60 -3.14
CA SER A 67 7.64 -10.26 -3.96
C SER A 67 9.03 -9.70 -3.66
N ALA A 68 9.19 -8.37 -3.64
CA ALA A 68 10.47 -7.72 -3.35
C ALA A 68 10.99 -8.08 -1.94
N ALA A 69 10.11 -8.08 -0.94
CA ALA A 69 10.48 -8.45 0.42
C ALA A 69 10.83 -9.95 0.56
N ALA A 70 10.11 -10.82 -0.15
CA ALA A 70 10.40 -12.25 -0.18
C ALA A 70 11.76 -12.53 -0.85
N PHE A 71 12.01 -11.97 -2.03
CA PHE A 71 13.30 -12.10 -2.71
C PHE A 71 14.46 -11.53 -1.88
N ALA A 72 14.28 -10.38 -1.26
CA ALA A 72 15.28 -9.80 -0.37
C ALA A 72 15.55 -10.69 0.85
N ARG A 73 14.54 -11.37 1.36
CA ARG A 73 14.64 -12.27 2.53
C ARG A 73 15.44 -13.54 2.22
N PHE A 74 15.23 -14.10 1.02
CA PHE A 74 15.89 -15.33 0.58
C PHE A 74 17.25 -15.08 -0.07
N GLY A 75 17.42 -13.93 -0.77
CA GLY A 75 18.66 -13.57 -1.48
C GLY A 75 19.61 -12.68 -0.70
N ASP A 76 19.26 -12.28 0.53
CA ASP A 76 20.02 -11.35 1.38
C ASP A 76 20.38 -10.01 0.65
N ASP A 77 19.49 -9.55 -0.26
CA ASP A 77 19.72 -8.34 -1.05
C ASP A 77 18.98 -7.13 -0.45
N GLU A 78 19.73 -6.26 0.25
CA GLU A 78 19.20 -5.03 0.83
C GLU A 78 18.73 -4.00 -0.20
N ARG A 79 19.22 -4.07 -1.44
CA ARG A 79 18.85 -3.12 -2.48
C ARG A 79 17.38 -3.26 -2.87
N LEU A 80 16.86 -4.49 -2.91
CA LEU A 80 15.44 -4.75 -3.17
C LEU A 80 14.54 -4.12 -2.10
N LEU A 81 14.93 -4.20 -0.83
CA LEU A 81 14.17 -3.54 0.25
C LEU A 81 14.21 -2.02 0.13
N THR A 82 15.33 -1.46 -0.29
CA THR A 82 15.45 0.00 -0.49
C THR A 82 14.58 0.48 -1.66
N LEU A 83 14.45 -0.33 -2.72
CA LEU A 83 13.57 -0.02 -3.85
C LEU A 83 12.09 0.00 -3.46
N VAL A 84 11.68 -0.73 -2.42
CA VAL A 84 10.32 -0.72 -1.88
C VAL A 84 9.90 0.65 -1.34
N PHE A 85 10.85 1.49 -0.93
CA PHE A 85 10.55 2.80 -0.34
C PHE A 85 9.76 3.72 -1.28
N TRP A 86 10.12 3.78 -2.55
CA TRP A 86 9.47 4.68 -3.51
C TRP A 86 8.01 4.33 -3.81
N PRO A 87 7.67 3.06 -4.15
CA PRO A 87 6.27 2.69 -4.31
C PRO A 87 5.49 2.79 -2.99
N ALA A 88 6.12 2.54 -1.83
CA ALA A 88 5.48 2.72 -0.54
C ALA A 88 5.13 4.18 -0.26
N LEU A 89 6.01 5.12 -0.62
CA LEU A 89 5.75 6.55 -0.51
C LEU A 89 4.61 6.96 -1.45
N ALA A 90 4.62 6.51 -2.69
CA ALA A 90 3.55 6.80 -3.65
C ALA A 90 2.20 6.26 -3.17
N ALA A 91 2.15 5.03 -2.67
CA ALA A 91 0.93 4.43 -2.12
C ALA A 91 0.43 5.18 -0.88
N PHE A 92 1.33 5.63 0.00
CA PHE A 92 0.97 6.45 1.15
C PHE A 92 0.31 7.77 0.74
N LEU A 93 0.89 8.48 -0.23
CA LEU A 93 0.32 9.73 -0.73
C LEU A 93 -1.05 9.54 -1.41
N ILE A 94 -1.19 8.47 -2.21
CA ILE A 94 -2.48 8.09 -2.81
C ILE A 94 -3.50 7.76 -1.73
N SER A 95 -3.12 6.99 -0.71
CA SER A 95 -3.99 6.64 0.41
C SER A 95 -4.45 7.87 1.18
N LEU A 96 -3.58 8.85 1.42
CA LEU A 96 -3.96 10.13 2.02
C LEU A 96 -5.02 10.86 1.17
N GLY A 97 -4.82 10.91 -0.15
CA GLY A 97 -5.80 11.50 -1.07
C GLY A 97 -7.16 10.80 -1.01
N LEU A 98 -7.17 9.47 -1.00
CA LEU A 98 -8.41 8.68 -0.90
C LEU A 98 -9.11 8.87 0.45
N VAL A 99 -8.37 8.93 1.55
CA VAL A 99 -8.93 9.23 2.88
C VAL A 99 -9.52 10.65 2.90
N ALA A 100 -8.85 11.63 2.30
CA ALA A 100 -9.38 12.98 2.18
C ALA A 100 -10.68 13.02 1.36
N VAL A 101 -10.77 12.27 0.27
CA VAL A 101 -12.03 12.13 -0.51
C VAL A 101 -13.14 11.52 0.34
N GLN A 102 -12.86 10.49 1.12
CA GLN A 102 -13.84 9.90 2.04
C GLN A 102 -14.33 10.90 3.09
N ALA A 103 -13.43 11.71 3.65
CA ALA A 103 -13.75 12.65 4.72
C ALA A 103 -14.48 13.91 4.21
N PHE A 104 -14.03 14.49 3.10
CA PHE A 104 -14.48 15.81 2.63
C PHE A 104 -15.48 15.76 1.47
N VAL A 105 -15.41 14.75 0.62
CA VAL A 105 -16.25 14.65 -0.58
C VAL A 105 -17.42 13.70 -0.37
N LEU A 106 -17.13 12.46 0.05
CA LEU A 106 -18.15 11.43 0.23
C LEU A 106 -18.83 11.52 1.61
N GLN A 107 -18.12 12.04 2.61
CA GLN A 107 -18.55 12.03 4.01
C GLN A 107 -18.98 10.63 4.49
N ALA A 108 -18.36 9.61 3.91
CA ALA A 108 -18.58 8.20 4.17
C ALA A 108 -17.23 7.50 4.33
N TYR A 109 -17.13 6.60 5.29
CA TYR A 109 -15.88 5.92 5.61
C TYR A 109 -15.97 4.42 5.32
N CYS A 110 -14.96 3.90 4.63
CA CYS A 110 -14.79 2.49 4.37
C CYS A 110 -13.71 1.92 5.27
N GLN A 111 -14.07 1.00 6.17
CA GLN A 111 -13.11 0.38 7.10
C GLN A 111 -11.95 -0.33 6.40
N TYR A 112 -12.22 -0.97 5.27
CA TYR A 112 -11.20 -1.67 4.46
C TYR A 112 -10.21 -0.68 3.82
N CYS A 113 -10.71 0.44 3.28
CA CYS A 113 -9.87 1.49 2.70
C CYS A 113 -9.02 2.18 3.76
N LEU A 114 -9.57 2.42 4.94
CA LEU A 114 -8.81 2.95 6.09
C LEU A 114 -7.76 1.94 6.57
N GLY A 115 -8.11 0.65 6.62
CA GLY A 115 -7.17 -0.42 6.92
C GLY A 115 -6.00 -0.47 5.94
N SER A 116 -6.28 -0.37 4.63
CA SER A 116 -5.25 -0.31 3.60
C SER A 116 -4.37 0.94 3.72
N ALA A 117 -4.93 2.09 4.11
CA ALA A 117 -4.16 3.31 4.37
C ALA A 117 -3.21 3.14 5.56
N ILE A 118 -3.65 2.47 6.62
CA ILE A 118 -2.79 2.12 7.77
C ILE A 118 -1.68 1.17 7.33
N LEU A 119 -2.00 0.11 6.57
CA LEU A 119 -1.02 -0.85 6.07
C LEU A 119 0.05 -0.19 5.20
N SER A 120 -0.34 0.70 4.27
CA SER A 120 0.61 1.44 3.41
C SER A 120 1.52 2.36 4.23
N THR A 121 1.00 2.97 5.28
CA THR A 121 1.78 3.79 6.22
C THR A 121 2.80 2.93 6.98
N LEU A 122 2.39 1.78 7.51
CA LEU A 122 3.28 0.86 8.22
C LEU A 122 4.36 0.29 7.29
N ILE A 123 4.02 -0.03 6.04
CA ILE A 123 4.99 -0.47 5.03
C ILE A 123 6.02 0.64 4.77
N LEU A 124 5.58 1.89 4.61
CA LEU A 124 6.49 3.03 4.41
C LEU A 124 7.45 3.21 5.60
N VAL A 125 6.95 3.07 6.82
CA VAL A 125 7.78 3.16 8.04
C VAL A 125 8.77 1.99 8.13
N ALA A 126 8.35 0.79 7.76
CA ALA A 126 9.18 -0.42 7.78
C ALA A 126 10.20 -0.45 6.63
N ALA A 127 9.91 0.20 5.50
CA ALA A 127 10.81 0.26 4.35
C ALA A 127 12.11 1.00 4.70
N PRO A 128 13.28 0.43 4.37
CA PRO A 128 14.55 1.13 4.59
C PRO A 128 14.63 2.36 3.68
N ARG A 129 15.00 3.49 4.29
CA ARG A 129 15.17 4.73 3.52
C ARG A 129 16.38 4.63 2.60
N PRO A 130 16.28 5.10 1.35
CA PRO A 130 17.43 5.19 0.48
C PRO A 130 18.48 6.09 1.13
N LYS A 131 19.66 5.54 1.40
CA LYS A 131 20.80 6.37 1.80
C LYS A 131 21.08 7.31 0.65
N ARG A 132 21.17 8.62 0.89
CA ARG A 132 21.73 9.55 -0.08
C ARG A 132 23.07 8.98 -0.50
N ILE A 133 23.19 8.63 -1.76
CA ILE A 133 24.49 8.35 -2.35
C ILE A 133 25.22 9.69 -2.31
N SER A 134 26.08 9.86 -1.31
CA SER A 134 27.06 10.94 -1.30
C SER A 134 28.05 10.61 -2.41
N THR A 135 27.71 10.93 -3.63
CA THR A 135 28.64 10.92 -4.76
C THR A 135 29.52 12.15 -4.62
N ILE A 136 30.42 12.11 -3.65
CA ILE A 136 31.63 12.92 -3.71
C ILE A 136 32.75 11.89 -3.77
N PRO A 137 33.33 11.63 -4.96
CA PRO A 137 34.62 10.96 -4.99
C PRO A 137 35.58 11.89 -4.29
N SER A 138 36.09 11.48 -3.12
CA SER A 138 37.29 12.08 -2.57
C SER A 138 38.38 11.87 -3.60
N GLN A 139 38.75 12.95 -4.28
CA GLN A 139 39.95 12.94 -5.11
C GLN A 139 41.12 12.69 -4.18
N PRO A 140 41.96 11.67 -4.45
CA PRO A 140 43.25 11.57 -3.77
C PRO A 140 44.13 12.72 -4.25
N GLU A 141 44.60 13.53 -3.30
CA GLU A 141 45.75 14.40 -3.53
C GLU A 141 47.02 13.59 -3.74
#